data_62f673fe60247cde190a36ac42c5a813
#
_entry.id   62f673fe60247cde190a36ac42c5a813
#
_cell.length_a   1.000
_cell.length_b   1.000
_cell.length_c   1.000
_cell.angle_alpha   90.00
_cell.angle_beta   90.00
_cell.angle_gamma   90.00
#
_symmetry.space_group_name_H-M   'P 1'
#
loop_
_entity.id
_entity.type
_entity.pdbx_description
1 polymer ?
#
loop_
_entity_poly.entity_id
_entity_poly.type
_entity_poly.pdbx_seq_one_letter_code
_entity_poly.pdbx_strand_id
1 'polypeptide(L)'
;LKKCSYINLLVLDTNNGKGVAIKAGLHRAQHNKIILFDGDLELSTNGIKKLMILDKKKKVECVFGSRYKNSIHINNYWDFGNYAFTTLFNYFHKSNVLDSLCCAKAFYKSSINLYSLTSQKFGIDIEITRMLTNKFANTKTVHLKYNRRSYLEGKKLNLVDGWSILKSLL
;
A
#
# COMPACT_ATOMS: atom_id res chain seq x y z
N LEU A 1 -9.02 11.04 -22.32
CA LEU A 1 -8.36 9.73 -22.22
C LEU A 1 -8.74 8.91 -23.46
N LYS A 2 -7.75 8.59 -24.33
CA LYS A 2 -7.98 7.62 -25.42
C LYS A 2 -8.51 6.34 -24.78
N LYS A 3 -9.61 5.79 -25.28
CA LYS A 3 -10.15 4.50 -24.85
C LYS A 3 -9.09 3.40 -25.09
N CYS A 4 -8.34 3.04 -24.06
CA CYS A 4 -7.53 1.84 -24.08
C CYS A 4 -8.44 0.67 -23.68
N SER A 5 -8.63 -0.30 -24.55
CA SER A 5 -9.53 -1.45 -24.35
C SER A 5 -9.20 -2.31 -23.12
N TYR A 6 -8.00 -2.18 -22.58
CA TYR A 6 -7.52 -2.91 -21.41
C TYR A 6 -7.54 -2.05 -20.11
N ILE A 7 -8.05 -0.82 -20.17
CA ILE A 7 -8.21 0.04 -18.99
C ILE A 7 -9.69 0.10 -18.63
N ASN A 8 -10.01 -0.33 -17.41
CA ASN A 8 -11.33 -0.17 -16.81
C ASN A 8 -11.29 1.03 -15.86
N LEU A 9 -11.87 2.15 -16.28
CA LEU A 9 -11.98 3.34 -15.44
C LEU A 9 -13.20 3.21 -14.53
N LEU A 10 -12.96 3.29 -13.22
CA LEU A 10 -13.99 3.39 -12.20
C LEU A 10 -13.93 4.79 -11.59
N VAL A 11 -14.93 5.60 -11.86
CA VAL A 11 -15.09 6.94 -11.28
C VAL A 11 -16.10 6.83 -10.15
N LEU A 12 -15.76 7.37 -8.98
CA LEU A 12 -16.67 7.49 -7.85
C LEU A 12 -17.32 8.88 -7.88
N ASP A 13 -18.62 8.96 -7.62
CA ASP A 13 -19.40 10.21 -7.69
C ASP A 13 -18.90 11.26 -6.69
N THR A 14 -18.35 10.80 -5.56
CA THR A 14 -17.82 11.66 -4.50
C THR A 14 -16.46 11.15 -4.01
N ASN A 15 -15.63 12.08 -3.51
CA ASN A 15 -14.36 11.74 -2.89
C ASN A 15 -14.58 11.26 -1.45
N ASN A 16 -14.72 9.96 -1.27
CA ASN A 16 -14.89 9.32 0.02
C ASN A 16 -13.58 8.75 0.61
N GLY A 17 -12.44 9.09 0.02
CA GLY A 17 -11.11 8.70 0.46
C GLY A 17 -10.54 7.46 -0.22
N LYS A 18 -9.23 7.27 -0.02
CA LYS A 18 -8.41 6.23 -0.65
C LYS A 18 -8.95 4.81 -0.38
N GLY A 19 -9.35 4.54 0.87
CA GLY A 19 -9.85 3.21 1.25
C GLY A 19 -11.11 2.83 0.51
N VAL A 20 -12.04 3.77 0.28
CA VAL A 20 -13.25 3.51 -0.51
C VAL A 20 -12.89 3.20 -1.96
N ALA A 21 -11.96 3.94 -2.55
CA ALA A 21 -11.52 3.70 -3.92
C ALA A 21 -10.85 2.33 -4.07
N ILE A 22 -9.98 1.95 -3.14
CA ILE A 22 -9.32 0.63 -3.13
C ILE A 22 -10.36 -0.49 -3.00
N LYS A 23 -11.31 -0.38 -2.06
CA LYS A 23 -12.37 -1.39 -1.90
C LYS A 23 -13.20 -1.55 -3.17
N ALA A 24 -13.60 -0.45 -3.78
CA ALA A 24 -14.35 -0.47 -5.03
C ALA A 24 -13.56 -1.13 -6.18
N GLY A 25 -12.27 -0.82 -6.29
CA GLY A 25 -11.36 -1.43 -7.26
C GLY A 25 -11.18 -2.93 -7.02
N LEU A 26 -10.99 -3.35 -5.77
CA LEU A 26 -10.86 -4.76 -5.40
C LEU A 26 -12.15 -5.55 -5.69
N HIS A 27 -13.33 -4.98 -5.45
CA HIS A 27 -14.60 -5.61 -5.83
C HIS A 27 -14.69 -5.85 -7.34
N ARG A 28 -14.31 -4.85 -8.14
CA ARG A 28 -14.35 -4.91 -9.61
C ARG A 28 -13.24 -5.76 -10.23
N ALA A 29 -12.16 -6.02 -9.51
CA ALA A 29 -11.02 -6.80 -10.02
C ALA A 29 -11.44 -8.21 -10.44
N GLN A 30 -11.17 -8.56 -11.68
CA GLN A 30 -11.53 -9.85 -12.29
C GLN A 30 -10.47 -10.93 -12.03
N HIS A 31 -9.21 -10.53 -11.85
CA HIS A 31 -8.10 -11.45 -11.66
C HIS A 31 -7.76 -11.63 -10.19
N ASN A 32 -7.21 -12.80 -9.85
CA ASN A 32 -6.80 -13.09 -8.48
C ASN A 32 -5.45 -12.46 -8.10
N LYS A 33 -4.54 -12.23 -9.06
CA LYS A 33 -3.29 -11.49 -8.82
C LYS A 33 -3.57 -9.99 -8.85
N ILE A 34 -3.36 -9.32 -7.74
CA ILE A 34 -3.61 -7.88 -7.56
C ILE A 34 -2.29 -7.17 -7.34
N ILE A 35 -2.13 -6.01 -7.94
CA ILE A 35 -1.11 -5.03 -7.59
C ILE A 35 -1.85 -3.74 -7.22
N LEU A 36 -1.67 -3.29 -5.97
CA LEU A 36 -2.04 -1.94 -5.58
C LEU A 36 -0.87 -1.00 -5.91
N PHE A 37 -1.19 0.13 -6.50
CA PHE A 37 -0.19 1.12 -6.88
C PHE A 37 -0.86 2.49 -6.98
N ASP A 38 -0.31 3.51 -6.29
CA ASP A 38 -0.85 4.87 -6.38
C ASP A 38 -0.48 5.50 -7.72
N GLY A 39 -1.45 6.18 -8.33
CA GLY A 39 -1.29 6.86 -9.63
C GLY A 39 -0.73 8.28 -9.51
N ASP A 40 -0.16 8.64 -8.40
CA ASP A 40 0.32 9.99 -8.08
C ASP A 40 1.76 10.27 -8.55
N LEU A 41 2.41 9.29 -9.15
CA LEU A 41 3.76 9.35 -9.69
C LEU A 41 4.87 9.56 -8.65
N GLU A 42 4.58 9.49 -7.34
CA GLU A 42 5.65 9.45 -6.33
C GLU A 42 6.50 8.18 -6.45
N LEU A 43 5.88 7.06 -6.83
CA LEU A 43 6.59 5.82 -7.15
C LEU A 43 6.77 5.67 -8.65
N SER A 44 7.99 5.33 -9.07
CA SER A 44 8.25 5.06 -10.48
C SER A 44 7.42 3.88 -10.99
N THR A 45 6.77 4.02 -12.15
CA THR A 45 5.96 2.98 -12.80
C THR A 45 6.74 1.69 -13.09
N ASN A 46 8.07 1.76 -13.23
CA ASN A 46 8.93 0.57 -13.30
C ASN A 46 8.86 -0.29 -12.03
N GLY A 47 8.38 0.26 -10.92
CA GLY A 47 8.12 -0.48 -9.68
C GLY A 47 7.06 -1.56 -9.86
N ILE A 48 6.08 -1.38 -10.76
CA ILE A 48 5.05 -2.36 -11.05
C ILE A 48 5.68 -3.68 -11.52
N LYS A 49 6.68 -3.62 -12.41
CA LYS A 49 7.39 -4.82 -12.88
C LYS A 49 8.08 -5.57 -11.74
N LYS A 50 8.63 -4.85 -10.75
CA LYS A 50 9.26 -5.49 -9.58
C LYS A 50 8.24 -6.21 -8.68
N LEU A 51 7.00 -5.75 -8.62
CA LEU A 51 5.93 -6.37 -7.85
C LEU A 51 5.35 -7.62 -8.55
N MET A 52 5.55 -7.78 -9.86
CA MET A 52 5.02 -8.90 -10.64
C MET A 52 5.66 -10.27 -10.33
N ILE A 53 6.60 -10.35 -9.40
CA ILE A 53 7.26 -11.60 -8.97
C ILE A 53 6.33 -12.52 -8.15
N LEU A 54 5.09 -12.13 -7.93
CA LEU A 54 4.08 -12.89 -7.19
C LEU A 54 3.84 -14.26 -7.87
N ASP A 55 4.21 -15.34 -7.18
CA ASP A 55 4.11 -16.72 -7.70
C ASP A 55 3.96 -17.74 -6.56
N LYS A 56 2.79 -18.37 -6.47
CA LYS A 56 2.52 -19.41 -5.46
C LYS A 56 3.45 -20.62 -5.58
N LYS A 57 3.82 -21.00 -6.81
CA LYS A 57 4.73 -22.15 -7.03
C LYS A 57 6.11 -21.88 -6.44
N LYS A 58 6.54 -20.62 -6.46
CA LYS A 58 7.79 -20.14 -5.84
C LYS A 58 7.63 -19.72 -4.38
N LYS A 59 6.47 -19.98 -3.76
CA LYS A 59 6.13 -19.57 -2.39
C LYS A 59 6.22 -18.05 -2.17
N VAL A 60 6.00 -17.26 -3.23
CA VAL A 60 5.93 -15.79 -3.17
C VAL A 60 4.47 -15.40 -3.25
N GLU A 61 3.80 -15.32 -2.10
CA GLU A 61 2.35 -15.10 -2.03
C GLU A 61 1.98 -13.65 -1.71
N CYS A 62 2.96 -12.86 -1.24
CA CYS A 62 2.82 -11.44 -0.99
C CYS A 62 4.15 -10.72 -1.25
N VAL A 63 4.07 -9.55 -1.89
CA VAL A 63 5.22 -8.69 -2.17
C VAL A 63 4.90 -7.28 -1.69
N PHE A 64 5.72 -6.75 -0.81
CA PHE A 64 5.66 -5.35 -0.36
C PHE A 64 6.65 -4.49 -1.15
N GLY A 65 6.18 -3.36 -1.65
CA GLY A 65 7.05 -2.29 -2.07
C GLY A 65 7.63 -1.54 -0.87
N SER A 66 8.85 -1.06 -0.99
CA SER A 66 9.45 -0.18 0.01
C SER A 66 10.09 1.02 -0.67
N ARG A 67 9.89 2.19 -0.10
CA ARG A 67 10.58 3.44 -0.48
C ARG A 67 12.04 3.46 0.00
N TYR A 68 12.38 2.57 0.92
CA TYR A 68 13.69 2.46 1.54
C TYR A 68 14.38 1.17 1.08
N LYS A 69 15.71 1.22 0.90
CA LYS A 69 16.47 0.08 0.38
C LYS A 69 16.72 -1.00 1.44
N ASN A 70 17.23 -0.62 2.59
CA ASN A 70 17.57 -1.55 3.67
C ASN A 70 16.99 -1.14 5.01
N SER A 71 16.91 0.17 5.28
CA SER A 71 16.38 0.77 6.50
C SER A 71 15.77 2.12 6.19
N ILE A 72 14.90 2.62 7.07
CA ILE A 72 14.38 3.97 6.96
C ILE A 72 15.45 4.94 7.44
N HIS A 73 15.95 5.79 6.54
CA HIS A 73 16.83 6.89 6.87
C HIS A 73 15.97 8.11 7.19
N ILE A 74 16.20 8.70 8.36
CA ILE A 74 15.41 9.84 8.87
C ILE A 74 16.10 11.13 8.40
N ASN A 75 15.65 11.68 7.27
CA ASN A 75 16.16 12.95 6.74
C ASN A 75 15.21 14.13 7.07
N ASN A 76 14.00 13.84 7.48
CA ASN A 76 12.98 14.84 7.79
C ASN A 76 11.90 14.22 8.70
N TYR A 77 10.99 15.05 9.21
CA TYR A 77 9.91 14.63 10.11
C TYR A 77 8.93 13.62 9.49
N TRP A 78 8.77 13.58 8.17
CA TRP A 78 7.95 12.56 7.50
C TRP A 78 8.62 11.19 7.53
N ASP A 79 9.95 11.15 7.37
CA ASP A 79 10.72 9.90 7.48
C ASP A 79 10.70 9.39 8.92
N PHE A 80 10.78 10.30 9.90
CA PHE A 80 10.59 9.96 11.31
C PHE A 80 9.19 9.37 11.56
N GLY A 81 8.13 9.99 11.04
CA GLY A 81 6.77 9.45 11.12
C GLY A 81 6.66 8.05 10.51
N ASN A 82 7.20 7.85 9.31
CA ASN A 82 7.22 6.53 8.66
C ASN A 82 7.98 5.49 9.49
N TYR A 83 9.12 5.87 10.09
CA TYR A 83 9.91 5.01 10.98
C TYR A 83 9.10 4.64 12.21
N ALA A 84 8.54 5.61 12.91
CA ALA A 84 7.75 5.39 14.12
C ALA A 84 6.55 4.46 13.84
N PHE A 85 5.76 4.75 12.80
CA PHE A 85 4.61 3.91 12.43
C PHE A 85 5.03 2.50 12.02
N THR A 86 6.10 2.34 11.27
CA THR A 86 6.57 1.01 10.86
C THR A 86 7.10 0.22 12.05
N THR A 87 7.80 0.87 12.99
CA THR A 87 8.31 0.24 14.21
C THR A 87 7.15 -0.21 15.10
N LEU A 88 6.16 0.64 15.33
CA LEU A 88 4.95 0.29 16.09
C LEU A 88 4.18 -0.85 15.42
N PHE A 89 3.99 -0.78 14.09
CA PHE A 89 3.35 -1.84 13.34
C PHE A 89 4.05 -3.18 13.54
N ASN A 90 5.37 -3.22 13.37
CA ASN A 90 6.16 -4.45 13.53
C ASN A 90 6.11 -4.99 14.96
N TYR A 91 6.10 -4.11 15.97
CA TYR A 91 5.97 -4.49 17.38
C TYR A 91 4.61 -5.14 17.65
N PHE A 92 3.50 -4.50 17.27
CA PHE A 92 2.16 -5.00 17.56
C PHE A 92 1.79 -6.26 16.76
N HIS A 93 2.25 -6.36 15.52
CA HIS A 93 1.90 -7.47 14.63
C HIS A 93 3.00 -8.52 14.49
N LYS A 94 4.06 -8.44 15.31
CA LYS A 94 5.20 -9.39 15.31
C LYS A 94 5.71 -9.64 13.88
N SER A 95 5.80 -8.57 13.10
CA SER A 95 6.18 -8.61 11.69
C SER A 95 7.55 -7.94 11.48
N ASN A 96 8.09 -8.06 10.27
CA ASN A 96 9.34 -7.42 9.88
C ASN A 96 9.18 -6.73 8.53
N VAL A 97 8.19 -5.84 8.44
CA VAL A 97 7.95 -5.04 7.25
C VAL A 97 8.89 -3.84 7.24
N LEU A 98 9.52 -3.57 6.10
CA LEU A 98 10.46 -2.44 5.98
C LEU A 98 9.75 -1.09 5.86
N ASP A 99 8.53 -1.06 5.26
CA ASP A 99 7.76 0.17 5.00
C ASP A 99 6.26 -0.15 5.05
N SER A 100 5.68 -0.09 6.25
CA SER A 100 4.27 -0.46 6.47
C SER A 100 3.27 0.46 5.76
N LEU A 101 3.67 1.72 5.54
CA LEU A 101 2.84 2.77 4.92
C LEU A 101 2.99 2.84 3.39
N CYS A 102 3.86 2.03 2.78
CA CYS A 102 3.95 2.00 1.32
C CYS A 102 2.67 1.40 0.72
N CYS A 103 2.03 2.13 -0.18
CA CYS A 103 0.82 1.65 -0.87
C CYS A 103 1.10 0.48 -1.82
N ALA A 104 2.29 0.45 -2.43
CA ALA A 104 2.65 -0.52 -3.46
C ALA A 104 2.75 -1.94 -2.89
N LYS A 105 1.80 -2.79 -3.24
CA LYS A 105 1.71 -4.17 -2.75
C LYS A 105 1.20 -5.10 -3.85
N ALA A 106 1.75 -6.30 -3.92
CA ALA A 106 1.19 -7.37 -4.76
C ALA A 106 0.77 -8.54 -3.88
N PHE A 107 -0.42 -9.07 -4.13
CA PHE A 107 -1.01 -10.17 -3.37
C PHE A 107 -2.10 -10.87 -4.18
N TYR A 108 -2.57 -12.00 -3.68
CA TYR A 108 -3.75 -12.66 -4.25
C TYR A 108 -5.03 -12.09 -3.64
N LYS A 109 -6.03 -11.77 -4.47
CA LYS A 109 -7.35 -11.26 -4.02
C LYS A 109 -7.95 -12.15 -2.93
N SER A 110 -7.81 -13.46 -3.07
CA SER A 110 -8.24 -14.46 -2.08
C SER A 110 -7.52 -14.39 -0.73
N SER A 111 -6.47 -13.57 -0.62
CA SER A 111 -5.74 -13.35 0.64
C SER A 111 -6.33 -12.25 1.50
N ILE A 112 -7.22 -11.43 0.95
CA ILE A 112 -7.85 -10.31 1.62
C ILE A 112 -9.34 -10.60 1.82
N ASN A 113 -9.82 -10.42 3.05
CA ASN A 113 -11.24 -10.36 3.32
C ASN A 113 -11.72 -8.92 3.12
N LEU A 114 -12.42 -8.66 2.02
CA LEU A 114 -12.90 -7.32 1.66
C LEU A 114 -13.88 -6.73 2.70
N TYR A 115 -14.66 -7.59 3.36
CA TYR A 115 -15.63 -7.17 4.37
C TYR A 115 -14.98 -6.71 5.68
N SER A 116 -13.74 -7.15 5.94
CA SER A 116 -12.98 -6.75 7.13
C SER A 116 -12.21 -5.43 6.93
N LEU A 117 -12.22 -4.86 5.72
CA LEU A 117 -11.59 -3.58 5.43
C LEU A 117 -12.53 -2.44 5.87
N THR A 118 -12.20 -1.77 6.97
CA THR A 118 -13.04 -0.73 7.58
C THR A 118 -12.61 0.68 7.21
N SER A 119 -11.31 0.90 7.06
CA SER A 119 -10.75 2.23 6.78
C SER A 119 -11.24 2.82 5.46
N GLN A 120 -11.67 4.07 5.51
CA GLN A 120 -12.09 4.83 4.34
C GLN A 120 -10.95 5.65 3.73
N LYS A 121 -9.96 6.06 4.54
CA LYS A 121 -8.84 6.91 4.19
C LYS A 121 -7.52 6.13 4.13
N PHE A 122 -6.41 6.77 4.52
CA PHE A 122 -5.06 6.20 4.44
C PHE A 122 -4.78 5.02 5.37
N GLY A 123 -5.59 4.80 6.41
CA GLY A 123 -5.50 3.60 7.26
C GLY A 123 -5.66 2.28 6.50
N ILE A 124 -6.26 2.31 5.31
CA ILE A 124 -6.43 1.13 4.45
C ILE A 124 -5.09 0.44 4.11
N ASP A 125 -4.01 1.21 3.95
CA ASP A 125 -2.69 0.64 3.66
C ASP A 125 -2.17 -0.22 4.81
N ILE A 126 -2.43 0.21 6.05
CA ILE A 126 -2.10 -0.53 7.27
C ILE A 126 -2.98 -1.76 7.43
N GLU A 127 -4.29 -1.64 7.22
CA GLU A 127 -5.20 -2.79 7.32
C GLU A 127 -4.82 -3.90 6.33
N ILE A 128 -4.54 -3.54 5.08
CA ILE A 128 -4.09 -4.50 4.07
C ILE A 128 -2.75 -5.12 4.48
N THR A 129 -1.78 -4.31 4.95
CA THR A 129 -0.49 -4.80 5.40
C THR A 129 -0.66 -5.81 6.53
N ARG A 130 -1.50 -5.49 7.55
CA ARG A 130 -1.82 -6.37 8.67
C ARG A 130 -2.41 -7.70 8.22
N MET A 131 -3.41 -7.67 7.32
CA MET A 131 -4.02 -8.90 6.82
C MET A 131 -3.01 -9.80 6.11
N LEU A 132 -2.12 -9.20 5.32
CA LEU A 132 -1.12 -9.93 4.57
C LEU A 132 -0.01 -10.49 5.48
N THR A 133 0.48 -9.72 6.45
CA THR A 133 1.50 -10.18 7.40
C THR A 133 0.98 -11.26 8.34
N ASN A 134 -0.27 -11.16 8.78
CA ASN A 134 -0.89 -12.18 9.62
C ASN A 134 -1.12 -13.50 8.86
N LYS A 135 -1.32 -13.42 7.54
CA LYS A 135 -1.58 -14.61 6.70
C LYS A 135 -0.29 -15.27 6.22
N PHE A 136 0.75 -14.50 5.95
CA PHE A 136 1.98 -14.98 5.33
C PHE A 136 3.19 -14.64 6.18
N ALA A 137 3.84 -15.67 6.73
CA ALA A 137 5.09 -15.51 7.49
C ALA A 137 6.25 -15.02 6.61
N ASN A 138 6.28 -15.48 5.35
CA ASN A 138 7.33 -15.15 4.38
C ASN A 138 6.80 -14.15 3.34
N THR A 139 7.05 -12.88 3.55
CA THR A 139 6.77 -11.83 2.59
C THR A 139 8.05 -11.42 1.86
N LYS A 140 7.94 -11.01 0.59
CA LYS A 140 9.06 -10.42 -0.16
C LYS A 140 8.94 -8.92 -0.15
N THR A 141 10.08 -8.23 0.01
CA THR A 141 10.14 -6.77 -0.12
C THR A 141 10.96 -6.40 -1.34
N VAL A 142 10.49 -5.42 -2.12
CA VAL A 142 11.18 -4.88 -3.28
C VAL A 142 11.34 -3.38 -3.13
N HIS A 143 12.57 -2.88 -3.34
CA HIS A 143 12.84 -1.45 -3.31
C HIS A 143 12.30 -0.76 -4.57
N LEU A 144 11.55 0.33 -4.37
CA LEU A 144 10.95 1.16 -5.39
C LEU A 144 11.61 2.55 -5.42
N LYS A 145 11.87 3.05 -6.61
CA LYS A 145 12.36 4.42 -6.75
C LYS A 145 11.24 5.38 -6.35
N TYR A 146 11.52 6.22 -5.36
CA TYR A 146 10.57 7.14 -4.76
C TYR A 146 11.03 8.59 -4.94
N ASN A 147 10.14 9.42 -5.46
CA ASN A 147 10.31 10.87 -5.57
C ASN A 147 9.16 11.54 -4.81
N ARG A 148 9.50 12.10 -3.64
CA ARG A 148 8.49 12.76 -2.80
C ARG A 148 8.00 14.04 -3.47
N ARG A 149 6.68 14.19 -3.60
CA ARG A 149 6.05 15.44 -4.03
C ARG A 149 6.11 16.49 -2.90
N SER A 150 6.25 17.74 -3.29
CA SER A 150 6.08 18.89 -2.41
C SER A 150 4.58 19.20 -2.20
N TYR A 151 4.26 20.07 -1.25
CA TYR A 151 2.90 20.56 -1.07
C TYR A 151 2.38 21.32 -2.30
N LEU A 152 3.26 22.05 -2.99
CA LEU A 152 2.91 22.77 -4.23
C LEU A 152 2.52 21.81 -5.35
N GLU A 153 3.01 20.58 -5.33
CA GLU A 153 2.67 19.51 -6.27
C GLU A 153 1.45 18.68 -5.84
N GLY A 154 0.66 19.19 -4.87
CA GLY A 154 -0.63 18.60 -4.49
C GLY A 154 -0.56 17.48 -3.46
N LYS A 155 0.45 17.46 -2.59
CA LYS A 155 0.51 16.52 -1.47
C LYS A 155 -0.65 16.76 -0.51
N LYS A 156 -1.49 15.74 -0.30
CA LYS A 156 -2.73 15.82 0.51
C LYS A 156 -2.59 15.26 1.92
N LEU A 157 -1.48 14.60 2.24
CA LEU A 157 -1.31 13.98 3.56
C LEU A 157 -1.07 15.05 4.63
N ASN A 158 -1.95 15.10 5.63
CA ASN A 158 -1.88 16.01 6.77
C ASN A 158 -1.54 15.24 8.05
N LEU A 159 -1.09 15.96 9.10
CA LEU A 159 -0.84 15.37 10.42
C LEU A 159 -2.10 14.72 11.02
N VAL A 160 -3.29 15.22 10.69
CA VAL A 160 -4.57 14.64 11.11
C VAL A 160 -4.78 13.23 10.54
N ASP A 161 -4.24 12.93 9.35
CA ASP A 161 -4.30 11.60 8.78
C ASP A 161 -3.48 10.59 9.60
N GLY A 162 -2.45 11.06 10.32
CA GLY A 162 -1.67 10.25 11.26
C GLY A 162 -2.53 9.59 12.35
N TRP A 163 -3.55 10.28 12.87
CA TRP A 163 -4.49 9.71 13.83
C TRP A 163 -5.34 8.59 13.24
N SER A 164 -5.78 8.75 12.00
CA SER A 164 -6.52 7.71 11.27
C SER A 164 -5.65 6.46 11.06
N ILE A 165 -4.39 6.66 10.73
CA ILE A 165 -3.40 5.59 10.55
C ILE A 165 -3.13 4.90 11.90
N LEU A 166 -2.95 5.66 12.98
CA LEU A 166 -2.71 5.11 14.33
C LEU A 166 -3.88 4.24 14.81
N LYS A 167 -5.12 4.68 14.60
CA LYS A 167 -6.32 3.87 14.92
C LYS A 167 -6.36 2.55 14.14
N SER A 168 -5.79 2.50 12.95
CA SER A 168 -5.75 1.28 12.13
C SER A 168 -4.61 0.33 12.54
N LEU A 169 -3.70 0.76 13.43
CA LEU A 169 -2.65 -0.08 14.01
C LEU A 169 -3.17 -0.97 15.15
N LEU A 170 -4.19 -0.53 15.84
CA LEU A 170 -4.83 -1.23 16.97
C LEU A 170 -5.97 -2.12 16.47
#